data_dd317e7292151bb6173aa8f563fcc15f
#
_entry.id   dd317e7292151bb6173aa8f563fcc15f
#
_cell.length_a   1.000
_cell.length_b   1.000
_cell.length_c   1.000
_cell.angle_alpha   90.00
_cell.angle_beta   90.00
_cell.angle_gamma   90.00
#
_symmetry.space_group_name_H-M   'P 1'
#
loop_
_entity.id
_entity.type
_entity.pdbx_description
1 polymer ?
#
loop_
_entity_poly.entity_id
_entity_poly.type
_entity_poly.pdbx_seq_one_letter_code
_entity_poly.pdbx_strand_id
1 'polypeptide(L)'
;QRAQMADEPDLVIGSRWVSGGATEGWDAKRVLLSRAGNLYINAMLGMRVRDATAGFRVYRASILRRLDLGAVEALGYGFQVNMTKLVADIGGRIVEMPITFLEREAGESKLSGGIFGEELSLVTKWGLRKRGGQLLRAIERGEQWLMDARDERAARRAARAAGRQRPRS
;
A
#
# COMPACT_ATOMS: atom_id res chain seq x y z
N GLN A 1 -25.44 -1.76 15.02
CA GLN A 1 -24.72 -2.77 14.22
C GLN A 1 -23.80 -2.15 13.15
N ARG A 2 -24.20 -1.10 12.38
CA ARG A 2 -23.31 -0.46 11.37
C ARG A 2 -22.08 0.22 11.97
N ALA A 3 -22.18 0.85 13.14
CA ALA A 3 -21.07 1.53 13.80
C ALA A 3 -19.99 0.54 14.31
N GLN A 4 -20.41 -0.62 14.84
CA GLN A 4 -19.49 -1.68 15.28
C GLN A 4 -18.76 -2.38 14.13
N MET A 5 -19.39 -2.49 12.95
CA MET A 5 -18.74 -3.07 11.75
C MET A 5 -17.63 -2.17 11.16
N ALA A 6 -17.66 -0.86 11.44
CA ALA A 6 -16.64 0.08 10.96
C ALA A 6 -15.30 -0.07 11.69
N ASP A 7 -15.29 -0.69 12.89
CA ASP A 7 -14.10 -0.83 13.73
C ASP A 7 -13.39 -2.19 13.60
N GLU A 8 -13.98 -3.13 12.88
CA GLU A 8 -13.38 -4.46 12.65
C GLU A 8 -12.36 -4.43 11.49
N PRO A 9 -11.22 -5.16 11.60
CA PRO A 9 -10.23 -5.22 10.53
C PRO A 9 -10.74 -5.95 9.29
N ASP A 10 -10.31 -5.50 8.12
CA ASP A 10 -10.58 -6.15 6.84
C ASP A 10 -9.59 -7.28 6.54
N LEU A 11 -8.36 -7.12 7.04
CA LEU A 11 -7.28 -8.11 6.96
C LEU A 11 -6.55 -8.17 8.30
N VAL A 12 -6.45 -9.36 8.86
CA VAL A 12 -5.56 -9.66 10.01
C VAL A 12 -4.39 -10.48 9.51
N ILE A 13 -3.17 -10.07 9.86
CA ILE A 13 -1.93 -10.76 9.53
C ILE A 13 -1.28 -11.25 10.81
N GLY A 14 -0.99 -12.55 10.91
CA GLY A 14 -0.12 -13.08 11.95
C GLY A 14 1.33 -12.69 11.65
N SER A 15 1.86 -11.73 12.42
CA SER A 15 3.13 -11.07 12.15
C SER A 15 4.23 -11.56 13.10
N ARG A 16 5.39 -11.86 12.53
CA ARG A 16 6.61 -12.22 13.28
C ARG A 16 7.35 -10.97 13.77
N TRP A 17 7.03 -9.79 13.21
CA TRP A 17 7.83 -8.55 13.36
C TRP A 17 7.15 -7.45 14.17
N VAL A 18 5.95 -7.68 14.68
CA VAL A 18 5.32 -6.80 15.67
C VAL A 18 5.79 -7.15 17.09
N SER A 19 5.53 -6.28 18.05
CA SER A 19 5.85 -6.54 19.46
C SER A 19 5.17 -7.82 19.93
N GLY A 20 5.93 -8.75 20.52
CA GLY A 20 5.46 -10.08 20.90
C GLY A 20 5.53 -11.14 19.79
N GLY A 21 5.85 -10.77 18.55
CA GLY A 21 6.10 -11.72 17.47
C GLY A 21 7.52 -12.29 17.53
N ALA A 22 7.70 -13.53 17.08
CA ALA A 22 8.98 -14.24 17.12
C ALA A 22 9.14 -15.24 15.97
N THR A 23 10.39 -15.66 15.76
CA THR A 23 10.75 -16.81 14.93
C THR A 23 11.62 -17.76 15.73
N GLU A 24 11.32 -19.06 15.68
CA GLU A 24 12.13 -20.10 16.29
C GLU A 24 12.74 -20.99 15.21
N GLY A 25 13.99 -21.39 15.39
CA GLY A 25 14.75 -22.19 14.44
C GLY A 25 15.38 -21.40 13.27
N TRP A 26 15.15 -20.10 13.14
CA TRP A 26 15.76 -19.29 12.09
C TRP A 26 17.15 -18.79 12.48
N ASP A 27 18.08 -18.84 11.53
CA ASP A 27 19.38 -18.19 11.69
C ASP A 27 19.27 -16.66 11.58
N ALA A 28 20.28 -15.96 12.08
CA ALA A 28 20.31 -14.48 12.10
C ALA A 28 20.26 -13.88 10.68
N LYS A 29 20.88 -14.54 9.69
CA LYS A 29 20.91 -14.10 8.30
C LYS A 29 19.50 -14.10 7.68
N ARG A 30 18.74 -15.17 7.94
CA ARG A 30 17.35 -15.30 7.47
C ARG A 30 16.41 -14.28 8.12
N VAL A 31 16.59 -14.04 9.42
CA VAL A 31 15.85 -12.98 10.14
C VAL A 31 16.15 -11.62 9.53
N LEU A 32 17.42 -11.29 9.32
CA LEU A 32 17.84 -10.02 8.73
C LEU A 32 17.29 -9.85 7.32
N LEU A 33 17.40 -10.88 6.47
CA LEU A 33 16.91 -10.84 5.11
C LEU A 33 15.38 -10.63 5.06
N SER A 34 14.64 -11.33 5.91
CA SER A 34 13.17 -11.18 5.99
C SER A 34 12.77 -9.78 6.45
N ARG A 35 13.44 -9.21 7.46
CA ARG A 35 13.16 -7.84 7.93
C ARG A 35 13.52 -6.80 6.87
N ALA A 36 14.68 -6.93 6.22
CA ALA A 36 15.12 -6.03 5.16
C ALA A 36 14.15 -6.09 3.96
N GLY A 37 13.71 -7.29 3.56
CA GLY A 37 12.71 -7.48 2.51
C GLY A 37 11.38 -6.79 2.84
N ASN A 38 10.88 -6.95 4.05
CA ASN A 38 9.65 -6.28 4.49
C ASN A 38 9.80 -4.74 4.54
N LEU A 39 10.96 -4.24 4.99
CA LEU A 39 11.26 -2.80 4.96
C LEU A 39 11.26 -2.26 3.52
N TYR A 40 11.89 -2.99 2.60
CA TYR A 40 11.92 -2.64 1.18
C TYR A 40 10.51 -2.63 0.57
N ILE A 41 9.70 -3.67 0.81
CA ILE A 41 8.31 -3.76 0.35
C ILE A 41 7.50 -2.54 0.82
N ASN A 42 7.61 -2.20 2.11
CA ASN A 42 6.91 -1.05 2.67
C ASN A 42 7.36 0.28 2.04
N ALA A 43 8.67 0.47 1.85
CA ALA A 43 9.22 1.66 1.21
C ALA A 43 8.75 1.81 -0.24
N MET A 44 8.73 0.70 -0.99
CA MET A 44 8.32 0.72 -2.41
C MET A 44 6.81 0.91 -2.58
N LEU A 45 5.99 0.23 -1.79
CA LEU A 45 4.53 0.21 -1.96
C LEU A 45 3.80 1.25 -1.09
N GLY A 46 4.50 1.90 -0.17
CA GLY A 46 3.92 2.87 0.77
C GLY A 46 2.90 2.22 1.72
N MET A 47 3.15 0.97 2.11
CA MET A 47 2.34 0.24 3.09
C MET A 47 2.89 0.46 4.50
N ARG A 48 2.05 0.23 5.52
CA ARG A 48 2.46 0.28 6.94
C ARG A 48 2.25 -1.08 7.59
N VAL A 49 2.82 -2.13 6.99
CA VAL A 49 2.70 -3.52 7.43
C VAL A 49 4.08 -4.06 7.71
N ARG A 50 4.35 -4.53 8.95
CA ARG A 50 5.68 -5.00 9.34
C ARG A 50 6.04 -6.36 8.74
N ASP A 51 5.01 -7.21 8.49
CA ASP A 51 5.21 -8.56 7.93
C ASP A 51 4.28 -8.84 6.74
N ALA A 52 4.54 -8.17 5.62
CA ALA A 52 3.79 -8.33 4.37
C ALA A 52 3.97 -9.72 3.72
N THR A 53 4.98 -10.49 4.16
CA THR A 53 5.29 -11.83 3.63
C THR A 53 4.72 -12.98 4.48
N ALA A 54 4.11 -12.68 5.64
CA ALA A 54 3.50 -13.69 6.50
C ALA A 54 2.36 -14.42 5.78
N GLY A 55 2.29 -15.74 5.95
CA GLY A 55 1.26 -16.57 5.33
C GLY A 55 -0.02 -16.73 6.16
N PHE A 56 0.05 -16.55 7.50
CA PHE A 56 -1.12 -16.67 8.35
C PHE A 56 -1.96 -15.41 8.28
N ARG A 57 -3.15 -15.52 7.66
CA ARG A 57 -4.00 -14.37 7.32
C ARG A 57 -5.47 -14.69 7.44
N VAL A 58 -6.23 -13.70 7.88
CA VAL A 58 -7.69 -13.76 7.91
C VAL A 58 -8.23 -12.54 7.17
N TYR A 59 -9.05 -12.78 6.16
CA TYR A 59 -9.72 -11.74 5.37
C TYR A 59 -11.19 -11.70 5.71
N ARG A 60 -11.74 -10.51 5.86
CA ARG A 60 -13.18 -10.34 5.91
C ARG A 60 -13.77 -10.66 4.53
N ALA A 61 -14.87 -11.41 4.47
CA ALA A 61 -15.50 -11.77 3.20
C ALA A 61 -15.94 -10.56 2.36
N SER A 62 -16.33 -9.45 3.02
CA SER A 62 -16.70 -8.21 2.34
C SER A 62 -15.55 -7.55 1.60
N ILE A 63 -14.31 -7.57 2.16
CA ILE A 63 -13.16 -7.00 1.47
C ILE A 63 -12.77 -7.87 0.29
N LEU A 64 -12.78 -9.20 0.43
CA LEU A 64 -12.45 -10.11 -0.67
C LEU A 64 -13.35 -9.92 -1.89
N ARG A 65 -14.63 -9.65 -1.69
CA ARG A 65 -15.59 -9.37 -2.78
C ARG A 65 -15.33 -8.04 -3.50
N ARG A 66 -14.60 -7.12 -2.87
CA ARG A 66 -14.23 -5.81 -3.43
C ARG A 66 -12.88 -5.83 -4.15
N LEU A 67 -12.06 -6.85 -3.90
CA LEU A 67 -10.75 -6.96 -4.55
C LEU A 67 -10.92 -7.48 -5.98
N ASP A 68 -10.16 -6.88 -6.89
CA ASP A 68 -9.94 -7.46 -8.21
C ASP A 68 -8.89 -8.58 -8.10
N LEU A 69 -9.38 -9.80 -7.88
CA LEU A 69 -8.51 -10.98 -7.77
C LEU A 69 -7.87 -11.36 -9.12
N GLY A 70 -8.42 -10.88 -10.24
CA GLY A 70 -7.80 -11.03 -11.57
C GLY A 70 -6.52 -10.21 -11.73
N ALA A 71 -6.35 -9.16 -10.91
CA ALA A 71 -5.12 -8.36 -10.88
C ALA A 71 -3.97 -8.96 -10.05
N VAL A 72 -4.13 -10.18 -9.53
CA VAL A 72 -3.06 -10.87 -8.79
C VAL A 72 -2.03 -11.42 -9.78
N GLU A 73 -0.89 -10.75 -9.87
CA GLU A 73 0.19 -11.07 -10.82
C GLU A 73 1.23 -12.04 -10.23
N ALA A 74 1.26 -12.23 -8.91
CA ALA A 74 2.33 -12.92 -8.21
C ALA A 74 1.91 -14.29 -7.65
N LEU A 75 2.87 -15.22 -7.62
CA LEU A 75 2.77 -16.53 -6.97
C LEU A 75 3.68 -16.57 -5.72
N GLY A 76 3.51 -17.58 -4.88
CA GLY A 76 4.40 -17.77 -3.71
C GLY A 76 4.30 -16.66 -2.67
N TYR A 77 5.45 -16.15 -2.21
CA TYR A 77 5.50 -15.03 -1.23
C TYR A 77 5.00 -13.73 -1.83
N GLY A 78 5.23 -13.50 -3.13
CA GLY A 78 4.72 -12.34 -3.86
C GLY A 78 3.20 -12.25 -3.83
N PHE A 79 2.50 -13.40 -3.82
CA PHE A 79 1.04 -13.44 -3.64
C PHE A 79 0.61 -12.74 -2.36
N GLN A 80 1.30 -13.00 -1.23
CA GLN A 80 0.95 -12.40 0.05
C GLN A 80 1.13 -10.88 0.04
N VAL A 81 2.22 -10.41 -0.59
CA VAL A 81 2.49 -8.98 -0.75
C VAL A 81 1.46 -8.32 -1.67
N ASN A 82 1.12 -8.98 -2.80
CA ASN A 82 0.12 -8.50 -3.75
C ASN A 82 -1.25 -8.35 -3.10
N MET A 83 -1.71 -9.36 -2.37
CA MET A 83 -2.98 -9.33 -1.65
C MET A 83 -3.01 -8.21 -0.59
N THR A 84 -1.91 -8.02 0.16
CA THR A 84 -1.80 -6.91 1.12
C THR A 84 -1.91 -5.56 0.42
N LYS A 85 -1.21 -5.42 -0.72
CA LYS A 85 -1.25 -4.21 -1.55
C LYS A 85 -2.67 -3.92 -2.04
N LEU A 86 -3.39 -4.91 -2.57
CA LEU A 86 -4.76 -4.75 -3.05
C LEU A 86 -5.70 -4.27 -1.93
N VAL A 87 -5.60 -4.86 -0.73
CA VAL A 87 -6.39 -4.39 0.43
C VAL A 87 -6.03 -2.95 0.81
N ALA A 88 -4.73 -2.61 0.86
CA ALA A 88 -4.26 -1.27 1.21
C ALA A 88 -4.68 -0.22 0.17
N ASP A 89 -4.64 -0.55 -1.12
CA ASP A 89 -4.96 0.38 -2.22
C ASP A 89 -6.45 0.78 -2.23
N ILE A 90 -7.35 -0.08 -1.75
CA ILE A 90 -8.78 0.23 -1.59
C ILE A 90 -9.13 0.78 -0.20
N GLY A 91 -8.13 1.12 0.61
CA GLY A 91 -8.29 1.70 1.94
C GLY A 91 -8.77 0.71 3.01
N GLY A 92 -8.57 -0.60 2.81
CA GLY A 92 -8.92 -1.61 3.79
C GLY A 92 -8.08 -1.51 5.06
N ARG A 93 -8.70 -1.77 6.22
CA ARG A 93 -8.04 -1.76 7.53
C ARG A 93 -7.26 -3.05 7.74
N ILE A 94 -5.92 -2.91 7.84
CA ILE A 94 -5.00 -4.03 8.09
C ILE A 94 -4.52 -3.97 9.53
N VAL A 95 -4.61 -5.10 10.23
CA VAL A 95 -4.12 -5.27 11.60
C VAL A 95 -3.12 -6.41 11.65
N GLU A 96 -2.03 -6.22 12.36
CA GLU A 96 -1.04 -7.27 12.60
C GLU A 96 -1.14 -7.76 14.05
N MET A 97 -1.20 -9.07 14.21
CA MET A 97 -1.18 -9.76 15.52
C MET A 97 0.10 -10.54 15.69
N PRO A 98 0.71 -10.57 16.88
CA PRO A 98 1.94 -11.31 17.10
C PRO A 98 1.71 -12.81 16.96
N ILE A 99 2.62 -13.48 16.27
CA ILE A 99 2.72 -14.94 16.24
C ILE A 99 4.16 -15.38 16.47
N THR A 100 4.36 -16.56 17.05
CA THR A 100 5.63 -17.27 17.02
C THR A 100 5.62 -18.22 15.84
N PHE A 101 6.55 -18.03 14.92
CA PHE A 101 6.73 -18.90 13.77
C PHE A 101 7.78 -19.96 14.08
N LEU A 102 7.36 -21.20 14.10
CA LEU A 102 8.26 -22.36 14.27
C LEU A 102 8.74 -22.83 12.89
N GLU A 103 10.05 -23.10 12.78
CA GLU A 103 10.58 -23.72 11.56
C GLU A 103 10.05 -25.15 11.44
N ARG A 104 9.70 -25.55 10.23
CA ARG A 104 9.24 -26.91 9.96
C ARG A 104 10.43 -27.86 10.12
N GLU A 105 10.23 -28.95 10.83
CA GLU A 105 11.24 -30.02 11.01
C GLU A 105 11.53 -30.77 9.69
N ALA A 106 10.62 -30.74 8.72
CA ALA A 106 10.75 -31.38 7.43
C ALA A 106 10.35 -30.46 6.27
N GLY A 107 11.17 -30.43 5.23
CA GLY A 107 10.93 -29.69 3.99
C GLY A 107 12.00 -28.63 3.70
N GLU A 108 12.43 -28.55 2.44
CA GLU A 108 13.35 -27.51 2.00
C GLU A 108 12.68 -26.13 1.99
N SER A 109 13.37 -25.13 2.49
CA SER A 109 12.96 -23.73 2.39
C SER A 109 12.94 -23.31 0.91
N LYS A 110 11.77 -22.99 0.36
CA LYS A 110 11.62 -22.49 -1.02
C LYS A 110 12.22 -21.10 -1.26
N LEU A 111 12.97 -20.55 -0.29
CA LEU A 111 13.75 -19.33 -0.45
C LEU A 111 15.05 -19.62 -1.22
N SER A 112 14.93 -20.04 -2.48
CA SER A 112 16.07 -19.96 -3.41
C SER A 112 16.28 -18.50 -3.81
N GLY A 113 17.54 -18.05 -3.89
CA GLY A 113 17.88 -16.65 -4.19
C GLY A 113 17.26 -16.12 -5.48
N GLY A 114 16.94 -16.99 -6.45
CA GLY A 114 16.26 -16.63 -7.70
C GLY A 114 14.82 -16.19 -7.47
N ILE A 115 14.03 -16.95 -6.71
CA ILE A 115 12.61 -16.63 -6.43
C ILE A 115 12.50 -15.33 -5.66
N PHE A 116 13.38 -15.08 -4.69
CA PHE A 116 13.41 -13.83 -3.93
C PHE A 116 13.72 -12.61 -4.83
N GLY A 117 14.64 -12.76 -5.78
CA GLY A 117 14.97 -11.71 -6.76
C GLY A 117 13.80 -11.35 -7.69
N GLU A 118 13.08 -12.35 -8.19
CA GLU A 118 11.89 -12.13 -9.02
C GLU A 118 10.78 -11.41 -8.25
N GLU A 119 10.53 -11.78 -7.01
CA GLU A 119 9.53 -11.14 -6.16
C GLU A 119 9.88 -9.68 -5.87
N LEU A 120 11.15 -9.36 -5.58
CA LEU A 120 11.60 -7.99 -5.40
C LEU A 120 11.47 -7.17 -6.68
N SER A 121 11.70 -7.75 -7.85
CA SER A 121 11.52 -7.07 -9.14
C SER A 121 10.05 -6.69 -9.37
N LEU A 122 9.11 -7.57 -9.03
CA LEU A 122 7.68 -7.28 -9.09
C LEU A 122 7.28 -6.14 -8.14
N VAL A 123 7.77 -6.18 -6.89
CA VAL A 123 7.55 -5.11 -5.90
C VAL A 123 8.08 -3.77 -6.41
N THR A 124 9.28 -3.78 -7.02
CA THR A 124 9.88 -2.59 -7.63
C THR A 124 8.98 -2.04 -8.74
N LYS A 125 8.53 -2.91 -9.66
CA LYS A 125 7.63 -2.55 -10.77
C LYS A 125 6.32 -1.93 -10.26
N TRP A 126 5.71 -2.52 -9.24
CA TRP A 126 4.48 -1.97 -8.63
C TRP A 126 4.73 -0.62 -7.95
N GLY A 127 5.85 -0.48 -7.23
CA GLY A 127 6.22 0.77 -6.58
C GLY A 127 6.46 1.90 -7.56
N LEU A 128 7.17 1.64 -8.66
CA LEU A 128 7.41 2.62 -9.71
C LEU A 128 6.11 3.03 -10.42
N ARG A 129 5.23 2.08 -10.76
CA ARG A 129 3.91 2.38 -11.32
C ARG A 129 3.07 3.26 -10.39
N LYS A 130 3.05 2.96 -9.09
CA LYS A 130 2.33 3.75 -8.09
C LYS A 130 2.85 5.18 -8.00
N ARG A 131 4.17 5.36 -7.95
CA ARG A 131 4.81 6.69 -7.89
C ARG A 131 4.61 7.49 -9.17
N GLY A 132 4.75 6.85 -10.33
CA GLY A 132 4.48 7.48 -11.62
C GLY A 132 3.04 8.00 -11.70
N GLY A 133 2.06 7.20 -11.32
CA GLY A 133 0.67 7.62 -11.27
C GLY A 133 0.40 8.73 -10.24
N GLN A 134 1.12 8.76 -9.11
CA GLN A 134 1.02 9.86 -8.14
C GLN A 134 1.60 11.17 -8.69
N LEU A 135 2.73 11.10 -9.39
CA LEU A 135 3.37 12.26 -10.01
C LEU A 135 2.47 12.86 -11.10
N LEU A 136 1.93 12.03 -12.00
CA LEU A 136 0.99 12.50 -13.03
C LEU A 136 -0.21 13.22 -12.42
N ARG A 137 -0.86 12.62 -11.40
CA ARG A 137 -1.98 13.27 -10.70
C ARG A 137 -1.57 14.56 -9.96
N ALA A 138 -0.32 14.68 -9.51
CA ALA A 138 0.18 15.91 -8.91
C ALA A 138 0.37 17.01 -9.95
N ILE A 139 0.87 16.68 -11.13
CA ILE A 139 1.01 17.59 -12.27
C ILE A 139 -0.37 18.08 -12.72
N GLU A 140 -1.31 17.17 -12.97
CA GLU A 140 -2.69 17.53 -13.37
C GLU A 140 -3.36 18.48 -12.38
N ARG A 141 -3.22 18.21 -11.07
CA ARG A 141 -3.74 19.13 -10.03
C ARG A 141 -3.05 20.49 -10.03
N GLY A 142 -1.74 20.51 -10.30
CA GLY A 142 -0.98 21.74 -10.43
C GLY A 142 -1.44 22.59 -11.61
N GLU A 143 -1.67 21.98 -12.77
CA GLU A 143 -2.20 22.64 -13.96
C GLU A 143 -3.60 23.20 -13.72
N GLN A 144 -4.48 22.41 -13.10
CA GLN A 144 -5.84 22.84 -12.77
C GLN A 144 -5.81 24.06 -11.83
N TRP A 145 -5.00 24.03 -10.79
CA TRP A 145 -4.84 25.18 -9.88
C TRP A 145 -4.34 26.44 -10.60
N LEU A 146 -3.41 26.30 -11.55
CA LEU A 146 -2.92 27.43 -12.35
C LEU A 146 -4.01 28.01 -13.26
N MET A 147 -4.85 27.16 -13.85
CA MET A 147 -5.98 27.60 -14.68
C MET A 147 -7.00 28.36 -13.84
N ASP A 148 -7.41 27.79 -12.69
CA ASP A 148 -8.36 28.43 -11.76
C ASP A 148 -7.83 29.79 -11.27
N ALA A 149 -6.54 29.88 -10.93
CA ALA A 149 -5.92 31.14 -10.51
C ALA A 149 -5.87 32.20 -11.63
N ARG A 150 -5.74 31.79 -12.89
CA ARG A 150 -5.81 32.68 -14.04
C ARG A 150 -7.22 33.24 -14.25
N ASP A 151 -8.22 32.37 -14.17
CA ASP A 151 -9.62 32.72 -14.33
C ASP A 151 -10.10 33.67 -13.22
N GLU A 152 -9.71 33.40 -11.95
CA GLU A 152 -9.96 34.34 -10.85
C GLU A 152 -9.33 35.73 -11.09
N ARG A 153 -8.08 35.77 -11.59
CA ARG A 153 -7.41 37.04 -11.89
C ARG A 153 -8.10 37.79 -13.03
N ALA A 154 -8.55 37.05 -14.05
CA ALA A 154 -9.30 37.62 -15.18
C ALA A 154 -10.64 38.18 -14.70
N ALA A 155 -11.40 37.44 -13.90
CA ALA A 155 -12.66 37.87 -13.30
C ALA A 155 -12.50 39.12 -12.40
N ARG A 156 -11.46 39.18 -11.58
CA ARG A 156 -11.15 40.35 -10.74
C ARG A 156 -10.78 41.57 -11.58
N ARG A 157 -10.09 41.41 -12.70
CA ARG A 157 -9.77 42.50 -13.65
C ARG A 157 -11.04 43.02 -14.34
N ALA A 158 -11.90 42.11 -14.80
CA ALA A 158 -13.18 42.48 -15.43
C ALA A 158 -14.10 43.23 -14.45
N ALA A 159 -14.23 42.78 -13.22
CA ALA A 159 -15.02 43.45 -12.19
C ALA A 159 -14.50 44.87 -11.86
N ARG A 160 -13.17 45.03 -11.79
CA ARG A 160 -12.56 46.37 -11.60
C ARG A 160 -12.79 47.31 -12.78
N ALA A 161 -12.77 46.80 -14.01
CA ALA A 161 -13.05 47.59 -15.22
C ALA A 161 -14.52 48.04 -15.26
N ALA A 162 -15.45 47.13 -14.94
CA ALA A 162 -16.89 47.46 -14.90
C ALA A 162 -17.22 48.46 -13.79
N GLY A 163 -16.57 48.41 -12.63
CA GLY A 163 -16.76 49.38 -11.55
C GLY A 163 -16.26 50.81 -11.86
N ARG A 164 -15.32 50.97 -12.81
CA ARG A 164 -14.82 52.27 -13.23
C ARG A 164 -15.72 52.98 -14.27
N GLN A 165 -16.66 52.26 -14.88
CA GLN A 165 -17.58 52.78 -15.89
C GLN A 165 -18.92 53.24 -15.32
N ARG A 166 -19.13 53.23 -14.00
CA ARG A 166 -20.35 53.84 -13.41
C ARG A 166 -20.22 55.37 -13.46
N PRO A 167 -21.11 56.08 -14.17
CA PRO A 167 -21.10 57.51 -14.19
C PRO A 167 -21.37 58.10 -12.81
N ARG A 168 -20.59 59.09 -12.40
CA ARG A 168 -20.89 59.88 -11.20
C ARG A 168 -22.15 60.70 -11.51
N SER A 169 -23.24 60.28 -10.88
CA SER A 169 -24.49 61.09 -10.83
C SER A 169 -24.30 62.23 -9.85
#